data_bb2f8dc5cd3be12f7f2cf00d423d4a70
#
_entry.id   bb2f8dc5cd3be12f7f2cf00d423d4a70
#
_cell.length_a   1.000
_cell.length_b   1.000
_cell.length_c   1.000
_cell.angle_alpha   90.00
_cell.angle_beta   90.00
_cell.angle_gamma   90.00
#
_symmetry.space_group_name_H-M   'P 1'
#
loop_
_entity.id
_entity.type
_entity.pdbx_description
1 polymer ?
#
loop_
_entity_poly.entity_id
_entity_poly.type
_entity_poly.pdbx_seq_one_letter_code
_entity_poly.pdbx_strand_id
1 'polypeptide(L)'
;VTGASLFNGAEKTAVTKDAFLEGFSLEHEDAHVAFSNTPDNMYTVDLSETGEAVPQYKMTNRYVRAAFRESLEAMPDKQKLQACINSIASAISRYDNVKDSDVRQYLKRVFGGLTEDEVSQAMQSINTYGKAVEDKIRSLQDDYRKKTFERKTEIDLTVSPLYNLPKVITPAKATSSIPKSLYEAEANDMNNFEWTMANAIAQMDNVKWWHRNIDRKEFFINGFINHYPDFIVMTKTGRILMVET
;
A
#
# COMPACT_ATOMS: atom_id res chain seq x y z
N VAL A 1 16.17 -5.58 10.56
CA VAL A 1 16.28 -5.14 11.95
C VAL A 1 14.88 -4.99 12.52
N THR A 2 14.21 -6.10 12.80
CA THR A 2 12.90 -6.09 13.44
C THR A 2 13.04 -5.81 14.93
N GLY A 3 12.11 -5.05 15.49
CA GLY A 3 12.07 -4.74 16.93
C GLY A 3 13.22 -3.87 17.42
N ALA A 4 14.05 -3.36 16.52
CA ALA A 4 15.05 -2.38 16.89
C ALA A 4 14.44 -0.98 16.89
N SER A 5 14.78 -0.18 17.90
CA SER A 5 14.46 1.23 17.88
C SER A 5 15.25 1.90 16.76
N LEU A 6 14.55 2.64 15.92
CA LEU A 6 15.18 3.54 14.96
C LEU A 6 15.55 4.89 15.60
N PHE A 7 15.23 5.09 16.85
CA PHE A 7 15.53 6.32 17.59
C PHE A 7 16.63 6.10 18.62
N ASN A 8 17.43 7.13 18.81
CA ASN A 8 18.49 7.15 19.80
C ASN A 8 17.85 7.21 21.20
N GLY A 9 17.55 6.07 21.78
CA GLY A 9 16.90 5.94 23.06
C GLY A 9 16.76 4.49 23.48
N ALA A 10 16.57 4.25 24.75
CA ALA A 10 16.59 2.94 25.35
C ALA A 10 15.42 2.01 24.96
N GLU A 11 14.42 2.49 24.24
CA GLU A 11 13.25 1.70 23.90
C GLU A 11 13.41 1.04 22.52
N LYS A 12 13.44 -0.27 22.53
CA LYS A 12 13.49 -1.13 21.35
C LYS A 12 12.09 -1.33 20.77
N THR A 13 11.40 -0.26 20.42
CA THR A 13 10.09 -0.33 19.77
C THR A 13 10.23 -0.23 18.26
N ALA A 14 9.52 -1.06 17.53
CA ALA A 14 9.41 -0.93 16.08
C ALA A 14 8.75 0.43 15.76
N VAL A 15 9.35 1.18 14.84
CA VAL A 15 8.76 2.42 14.38
C VAL A 15 7.65 2.08 13.40
N THR A 16 6.44 2.54 13.69
CA THR A 16 5.31 2.34 12.79
C THR A 16 5.35 3.37 11.66
N LYS A 17 4.70 3.05 10.54
CA LYS A 17 4.56 3.99 9.41
C LYS A 17 3.94 5.33 9.84
N ASP A 18 3.06 5.28 10.83
CA ASP A 18 2.34 6.46 11.33
C ASP A 18 3.24 7.45 12.06
N ALA A 19 4.31 6.96 12.68
CA ALA A 19 5.31 7.84 13.32
C ALA A 19 6.01 8.77 12.31
N PHE A 20 6.05 8.41 11.03
CA PHE A 20 6.60 9.26 9.97
C PHE A 20 5.55 10.17 9.32
N LEU A 21 4.26 10.02 9.67
CA LEU A 21 3.17 10.90 9.24
C LEU A 21 2.83 11.98 10.26
N GLU A 22 3.51 12.03 11.39
CA GLU A 22 3.29 13.06 12.40
C GLU A 22 3.54 14.44 11.79
N GLY A 23 2.51 15.30 11.86
CA GLY A 23 2.53 16.64 11.26
C GLY A 23 2.19 16.69 9.76
N PHE A 24 1.85 15.57 9.14
CA PHE A 24 1.33 15.59 7.77
C PHE A 24 0.02 16.38 7.68
N SER A 25 -0.10 17.24 6.68
CA SER A 25 -1.30 18.01 6.40
C SER A 25 -1.50 18.15 4.90
N LEU A 26 -2.73 18.00 4.46
CA LEU A 26 -3.10 18.22 3.07
C LEU A 26 -3.20 19.70 2.69
N GLU A 27 -3.11 20.63 3.65
CA GLU A 27 -3.41 22.05 3.45
C GLU A 27 -2.55 22.71 2.36
N HIS A 28 -1.27 22.36 2.31
CA HIS A 28 -0.31 22.95 1.35
C HIS A 28 0.16 21.96 0.28
N GLU A 29 -0.39 20.74 0.27
CA GLU A 29 0.01 19.73 -0.70
C GLU A 29 -0.54 20.03 -2.10
N ASP A 30 0.18 19.53 -3.11
CA ASP A 30 -0.22 19.63 -4.51
C ASP A 30 -1.60 19.02 -4.75
N ALA A 31 -2.52 19.81 -5.26
CA ALA A 31 -3.89 19.43 -5.57
C ALA A 31 -4.10 19.05 -7.05
N HIS A 32 -3.03 18.97 -7.83
CA HIS A 32 -3.16 18.49 -9.20
C HIS A 32 -3.33 16.98 -9.24
N VAL A 33 -4.46 16.52 -9.76
CA VAL A 33 -4.80 15.11 -9.95
C VAL A 33 -5.08 14.88 -11.43
N ALA A 34 -4.38 13.93 -12.04
CA ALA A 34 -4.66 13.51 -13.40
C ALA A 34 -5.86 12.56 -13.39
N PHE A 35 -6.97 12.99 -13.97
CA PHE A 35 -8.15 12.14 -14.13
C PHE A 35 -8.14 11.46 -15.48
N SER A 36 -8.48 10.17 -15.50
CA SER A 36 -8.78 9.46 -16.74
C SER A 36 -10.26 9.56 -17.05
N ASN A 37 -10.60 9.78 -18.33
CA ASN A 37 -11.98 9.82 -18.80
C ASN A 37 -12.59 8.42 -18.95
N THR A 38 -12.14 7.45 -18.17
CA THR A 38 -12.67 6.09 -18.21
C THR A 38 -13.92 6.05 -17.36
N PRO A 39 -15.08 5.72 -17.94
CA PRO A 39 -16.32 5.55 -17.17
C PRO A 39 -16.14 4.47 -16.10
N ASP A 40 -16.80 4.60 -14.96
CA ASP A 40 -16.85 3.54 -13.96
C ASP A 40 -17.35 2.24 -14.60
N ASN A 41 -16.53 1.20 -14.50
CA ASN A 41 -16.94 -0.12 -14.97
C ASN A 41 -18.12 -0.60 -14.15
N MET A 42 -19.21 -0.95 -14.85
CA MET A 42 -20.44 -1.43 -14.24
C MET A 42 -20.38 -2.89 -13.79
N TYR A 43 -19.22 -3.49 -13.79
CA TYR A 43 -19.03 -4.89 -13.43
C TYR A 43 -18.44 -4.99 -12.04
N THR A 44 -19.21 -5.54 -11.11
CA THR A 44 -18.65 -6.10 -9.87
C THR A 44 -18.38 -7.59 -10.13
N VAL A 45 -17.18 -8.02 -9.90
CA VAL A 45 -16.83 -9.44 -9.91
C VAL A 45 -17.02 -9.93 -8.47
N ASP A 46 -18.00 -10.82 -8.27
CA ASP A 46 -18.17 -11.49 -6.98
C ASP A 46 -17.30 -12.75 -6.96
N LEU A 47 -16.37 -12.79 -6.02
CA LEU A 47 -15.43 -13.91 -5.84
C LEU A 47 -15.83 -14.80 -4.65
N SER A 48 -17.03 -14.60 -4.07
CA SER A 48 -17.29 -15.01 -2.69
C SER A 48 -17.66 -16.46 -2.45
N GLU A 49 -18.13 -17.26 -3.43
CA GLU A 49 -18.61 -18.60 -3.07
C GLU A 49 -18.07 -19.79 -3.87
N THR A 50 -17.54 -19.62 -5.06
CA THR A 50 -17.13 -20.77 -5.91
C THR A 50 -15.71 -20.69 -6.45
N GLY A 51 -14.97 -19.62 -6.21
CA GLY A 51 -13.65 -19.41 -6.82
C GLY A 51 -13.69 -19.10 -8.31
N GLU A 52 -14.85 -19.08 -8.94
CA GLU A 52 -15.05 -18.64 -10.30
C GLU A 52 -15.58 -17.20 -10.32
N ALA A 53 -14.95 -16.36 -11.12
CA ALA A 53 -15.35 -14.98 -11.32
C ALA A 53 -16.71 -14.93 -12.07
N VAL A 54 -17.79 -14.73 -11.34
CA VAL A 54 -19.11 -14.52 -11.97
C VAL A 54 -19.36 -13.02 -12.11
N PRO A 55 -19.46 -12.48 -13.34
CA PRO A 55 -19.79 -11.08 -13.53
C PRO A 55 -21.23 -10.83 -13.08
N GLN A 56 -21.39 -10.14 -11.96
CA GLN A 56 -22.70 -9.65 -11.55
C GLN A 56 -23.00 -8.33 -12.23
N TYR A 57 -23.99 -8.33 -13.12
CA TYR A 57 -24.55 -7.11 -13.68
C TYR A 57 -25.35 -6.37 -12.61
N LYS A 58 -24.77 -5.35 -12.01
CA LYS A 58 -25.59 -4.37 -11.30
C LYS A 58 -26.33 -3.56 -12.38
N MET A 59 -27.53 -4.00 -12.73
CA MET A 59 -28.44 -3.23 -13.57
C MET A 59 -28.82 -1.95 -12.82
N THR A 60 -27.94 -0.94 -12.95
CA THR A 60 -28.37 0.40 -12.61
C THR A 60 -29.41 0.78 -13.67
N ASN A 61 -30.65 0.81 -13.26
CA ASN A 61 -31.79 1.09 -14.11
C ASN A 61 -31.47 2.31 -15.00
N ARG A 62 -31.53 2.17 -16.31
CA ARG A 62 -31.27 3.22 -17.30
C ARG A 62 -32.06 4.49 -16.99
N TYR A 63 -33.27 4.35 -16.44
CA TYR A 63 -34.13 5.43 -16.03
C TYR A 63 -33.60 6.17 -14.79
N VAL A 64 -33.02 5.48 -13.81
CA VAL A 64 -32.42 6.11 -12.64
C VAL A 64 -31.21 6.94 -13.04
N ARG A 65 -30.40 6.48 -13.98
CA ARG A 65 -29.28 7.26 -14.54
C ARG A 65 -29.73 8.47 -15.32
N ALA A 66 -30.78 8.33 -16.13
CA ALA A 66 -31.33 9.47 -16.88
C ALA A 66 -31.90 10.52 -15.93
N ALA A 67 -32.72 10.12 -14.96
CA ALA A 67 -33.27 11.03 -13.94
C ALA A 67 -32.18 11.69 -13.07
N PHE A 68 -31.13 10.95 -12.73
CA PHE A 68 -29.96 11.51 -12.01
C PHE A 68 -29.22 12.53 -12.86
N ARG A 69 -29.01 12.27 -14.15
CA ARG A 69 -28.39 13.21 -15.07
C ARG A 69 -29.22 14.50 -15.23
N GLU A 70 -30.53 14.37 -15.44
CA GLU A 70 -31.44 15.53 -15.47
C GLU A 70 -31.39 16.32 -14.18
N SER A 71 -31.36 15.67 -13.03
CA SER A 71 -31.27 16.37 -11.73
C SER A 71 -29.94 17.11 -11.56
N LEU A 72 -28.84 16.56 -12.11
CA LEU A 72 -27.53 17.21 -12.10
C LEU A 72 -27.50 18.41 -13.04
N GLU A 73 -28.06 18.28 -14.24
CA GLU A 73 -28.14 19.38 -15.23
C GLU A 73 -28.96 20.54 -14.70
N ALA A 74 -30.01 20.28 -13.92
CA ALA A 74 -30.86 21.31 -13.29
C ALA A 74 -30.24 21.96 -12.04
N MET A 75 -29.15 21.43 -11.49
CA MET A 75 -28.51 22.03 -10.31
C MET A 75 -27.68 23.25 -10.67
N PRO A 76 -27.70 24.30 -9.81
CA PRO A 76 -26.75 25.43 -9.91
C PRO A 76 -25.30 24.91 -9.74
N ASP A 77 -24.34 25.49 -10.47
CA ASP A 77 -22.95 24.99 -10.56
C ASP A 77 -22.25 24.87 -9.22
N LYS A 78 -22.46 25.82 -8.31
CA LYS A 78 -21.93 25.76 -6.94
C LYS A 78 -22.47 24.55 -6.17
N GLN A 79 -23.71 24.14 -6.43
CA GLN A 79 -24.32 22.98 -5.79
C GLN A 79 -23.81 21.68 -6.43
N LYS A 80 -23.58 21.66 -7.75
CA LYS A 80 -22.96 20.53 -8.44
C LYS A 80 -21.58 20.24 -7.87
N LEU A 81 -20.73 21.27 -7.77
CA LEU A 81 -19.39 21.13 -7.21
C LEU A 81 -19.43 20.60 -5.77
N GLN A 82 -20.29 21.14 -4.93
CA GLN A 82 -20.40 20.69 -3.54
C GLN A 82 -20.93 19.25 -3.44
N ALA A 83 -21.90 18.87 -4.28
CA ALA A 83 -22.42 17.52 -4.36
C ALA A 83 -21.34 16.53 -4.83
N CYS A 84 -20.54 16.89 -5.83
CA CYS A 84 -19.40 16.14 -6.30
C CYS A 84 -18.38 15.88 -5.17
N ILE A 85 -17.95 16.94 -4.49
CA ILE A 85 -17.01 16.85 -3.36
C ILE A 85 -17.55 15.93 -2.26
N ASN A 86 -18.83 16.05 -1.90
CA ASN A 86 -19.45 15.22 -0.87
C ASN A 86 -19.50 13.74 -1.29
N SER A 87 -19.86 13.48 -2.54
CA SER A 87 -19.96 12.13 -3.07
C SER A 87 -18.59 11.45 -3.10
N ILE A 88 -17.56 12.15 -3.58
CA ILE A 88 -16.19 11.63 -3.61
C ILE A 88 -15.63 11.46 -2.19
N ALA A 89 -15.83 12.44 -1.30
CA ALA A 89 -15.41 12.31 0.10
C ALA A 89 -16.04 11.10 0.81
N SER A 90 -17.24 10.71 0.39
CA SER A 90 -17.91 9.52 0.95
C SER A 90 -17.44 8.20 0.30
N ALA A 91 -16.90 8.26 -0.92
CA ALA A 91 -16.46 7.09 -1.68
C ALA A 91 -15.00 6.70 -1.37
N ILE A 92 -14.17 7.67 -0.96
CA ILE A 92 -12.76 7.41 -0.63
C ILE A 92 -12.61 6.87 0.79
N SER A 93 -11.54 6.10 1.00
CA SER A 93 -11.22 5.54 2.30
C SER A 93 -10.84 6.62 3.31
N ARG A 94 -11.02 6.33 4.60
CA ARG A 94 -10.47 7.17 5.66
C ARG A 94 -8.95 6.98 5.73
N TYR A 95 -8.24 8.07 6.01
CA TYR A 95 -6.80 8.07 6.12
C TYR A 95 -6.38 8.27 7.58
N ASP A 96 -5.36 7.52 7.98
CA ASP A 96 -4.72 7.73 9.26
C ASP A 96 -4.07 9.12 9.31
N ASN A 97 -4.24 9.80 10.42
CA ASN A 97 -3.71 11.16 10.67
C ASN A 97 -4.23 12.29 9.74
N VAL A 98 -5.33 12.06 9.00
CA VAL A 98 -5.97 13.10 8.19
C VAL A 98 -7.44 13.24 8.60
N LYS A 99 -7.86 14.44 8.93
CA LYS A 99 -9.25 14.74 9.30
C LYS A 99 -10.13 14.82 8.07
N ASP A 100 -11.39 14.39 8.19
CA ASP A 100 -12.38 14.50 7.12
C ASP A 100 -12.52 15.96 6.61
N SER A 101 -12.36 16.96 7.49
CA SER A 101 -12.37 18.38 7.13
C SER A 101 -11.26 18.73 6.13
N ASP A 102 -10.06 18.20 6.35
CA ASP A 102 -8.87 18.51 5.56
C ASP A 102 -8.96 17.81 4.19
N VAL A 103 -9.49 16.60 4.16
CA VAL A 103 -9.83 15.90 2.91
C VAL A 103 -10.83 16.71 2.09
N ARG A 104 -11.90 17.23 2.71
CA ARG A 104 -12.91 18.04 2.01
C ARG A 104 -12.33 19.37 1.51
N GLN A 105 -11.44 20.00 2.25
CA GLN A 105 -10.74 21.21 1.79
C GLN A 105 -9.78 20.91 0.65
N TYR A 106 -9.07 19.80 0.72
CA TYR A 106 -8.22 19.31 -0.36
C TYR A 106 -9.03 19.05 -1.64
N LEU A 107 -10.18 18.35 -1.53
CA LEU A 107 -11.09 18.11 -2.64
C LEU A 107 -11.62 19.41 -3.25
N LYS A 108 -11.89 20.45 -2.44
CA LYS A 108 -12.26 21.77 -2.98
C LYS A 108 -11.17 22.38 -3.85
N ARG A 109 -9.90 22.17 -3.52
CA ARG A 109 -8.78 22.64 -4.35
C ARG A 109 -8.62 21.78 -5.62
N VAL A 110 -8.75 20.45 -5.50
CA VAL A 110 -8.69 19.51 -6.63
C VAL A 110 -9.77 19.82 -7.65
N PHE A 111 -11.02 19.94 -7.19
CA PHE A 111 -12.18 20.11 -8.08
C PHE A 111 -12.48 21.57 -8.42
N GLY A 112 -11.93 22.53 -7.66
CA GLY A 112 -12.15 23.96 -7.90
C GLY A 112 -11.52 24.49 -9.18
N GLY A 113 -10.59 23.75 -9.78
CA GLY A 113 -9.98 24.08 -11.08
C GLY A 113 -10.66 23.39 -12.27
N LEU A 114 -11.66 22.53 -12.04
CA LEU A 114 -12.36 21.80 -13.09
C LEU A 114 -13.46 22.66 -13.72
N THR A 115 -13.69 22.43 -15.01
CA THR A 115 -14.83 22.98 -15.75
C THR A 115 -16.13 22.31 -15.31
N GLU A 116 -17.28 22.92 -15.62
CA GLU A 116 -18.59 22.35 -15.31
C GLU A 116 -18.80 20.96 -15.95
N ASP A 117 -18.30 20.77 -17.17
CA ASP A 117 -18.37 19.50 -17.87
C ASP A 117 -17.53 18.44 -17.15
N GLU A 118 -16.33 18.77 -16.68
CA GLU A 118 -15.48 17.87 -15.91
C GLU A 118 -16.09 17.52 -14.54
N VAL A 119 -16.72 18.47 -13.86
CA VAL A 119 -17.47 18.19 -12.61
C VAL A 119 -18.66 17.26 -12.89
N SER A 120 -19.39 17.50 -13.97
CA SER A 120 -20.51 16.62 -14.39
C SER A 120 -20.01 15.21 -14.73
N GLN A 121 -18.86 15.10 -15.36
CA GLN A 121 -18.22 13.82 -15.67
C GLN A 121 -17.75 13.11 -14.41
N ALA A 122 -17.17 13.82 -13.45
CA ALA A 122 -16.77 13.27 -12.16
C ALA A 122 -17.97 12.68 -11.40
N MET A 123 -19.12 13.37 -11.44
CA MET A 123 -20.36 12.87 -10.83
C MET A 123 -20.88 11.59 -11.48
N GLN A 124 -20.57 11.34 -12.74
CA GLN A 124 -20.93 10.10 -13.45
C GLN A 124 -19.93 8.97 -13.20
N SER A 125 -18.73 9.29 -12.68
CA SER A 125 -17.61 8.36 -12.51
C SER A 125 -16.98 8.50 -11.12
N ILE A 126 -17.81 8.57 -10.08
CA ILE A 126 -17.40 8.82 -8.68
C ILE A 126 -16.27 7.88 -8.22
N ASN A 127 -16.36 6.58 -8.56
CA ASN A 127 -15.36 5.61 -8.13
C ASN A 127 -14.01 5.83 -8.81
N THR A 128 -14.01 6.12 -10.12
CA THR A 128 -12.78 6.39 -10.89
C THR A 128 -12.10 7.64 -10.38
N TYR A 129 -12.83 8.73 -10.19
CA TYR A 129 -12.30 9.98 -9.68
C TYR A 129 -11.88 9.87 -8.20
N GLY A 130 -12.69 9.17 -7.40
CA GLY A 130 -12.36 8.88 -6.01
C GLY A 130 -11.05 8.09 -5.88
N LYS A 131 -10.88 7.07 -6.72
CA LYS A 131 -9.64 6.28 -6.75
C LYS A 131 -8.42 7.11 -7.14
N ALA A 132 -8.52 7.97 -8.14
CA ALA A 132 -7.41 8.84 -8.54
C ALA A 132 -7.01 9.82 -7.42
N VAL A 133 -7.99 10.39 -6.70
CA VAL A 133 -7.72 11.23 -5.52
C VAL A 133 -7.09 10.41 -4.39
N GLU A 134 -7.60 9.22 -4.13
CA GLU A 134 -7.06 8.31 -3.11
C GLU A 134 -5.59 7.97 -3.38
N ASP A 135 -5.27 7.61 -4.61
CA ASP A 135 -3.90 7.29 -5.02
C ASP A 135 -2.97 8.51 -4.89
N LYS A 136 -3.47 9.71 -5.23
CA LYS A 136 -2.72 10.95 -5.04
C LYS A 136 -2.43 11.22 -3.56
N ILE A 137 -3.44 11.13 -2.69
CA ILE A 137 -3.24 11.35 -1.24
C ILE A 137 -2.24 10.32 -0.68
N ARG A 138 -2.32 9.06 -1.08
CA ARG A 138 -1.35 8.02 -0.67
C ARG A 138 0.06 8.36 -1.12
N SER A 139 0.23 8.80 -2.37
CA SER A 139 1.53 9.24 -2.88
C SER A 139 2.10 10.40 -2.06
N LEU A 140 1.28 11.40 -1.73
CA LEU A 140 1.70 12.53 -0.89
C LEU A 140 2.11 12.09 0.52
N GLN A 141 1.38 11.14 1.12
CA GLN A 141 1.75 10.57 2.41
C GLN A 141 3.06 9.78 2.33
N ASP A 142 3.28 9.02 1.27
CA ASP A 142 4.51 8.25 1.09
C ASP A 142 5.72 9.16 0.87
N ASP A 143 5.57 10.23 0.09
CA ASP A 143 6.60 11.26 -0.09
C ASP A 143 6.93 11.97 1.22
N TYR A 144 5.92 12.29 2.03
CA TYR A 144 6.12 12.89 3.35
C TYR A 144 6.82 11.93 4.32
N ARG A 145 6.40 10.66 4.35
CA ARG A 145 7.06 9.61 5.15
C ARG A 145 8.53 9.49 4.77
N LYS A 146 8.83 9.44 3.47
CA LYS A 146 10.19 9.35 2.94
C LYS A 146 11.04 10.53 3.41
N LYS A 147 10.57 11.76 3.19
CA LYS A 147 11.28 12.99 3.62
C LYS A 147 11.48 13.04 5.13
N THR A 148 10.49 12.62 5.89
CA THR A 148 10.58 12.59 7.37
C THR A 148 11.56 11.53 7.84
N PHE A 149 11.59 10.37 7.20
CA PHE A 149 12.55 9.31 7.46
C PHE A 149 13.99 9.78 7.13
N GLU A 150 14.22 10.33 5.95
CA GLU A 150 15.53 10.85 5.54
C GLU A 150 16.05 11.90 6.51
N ARG A 151 15.22 12.88 6.86
CA ARG A 151 15.58 13.90 7.87
C ARG A 151 15.91 13.32 9.24
N LYS A 152 15.14 12.33 9.71
CA LYS A 152 15.38 11.70 10.99
C LYS A 152 16.64 10.83 10.95
N THR A 153 16.94 10.16 9.83
CA THR A 153 18.18 9.37 9.69
C THR A 153 19.45 10.22 9.78
N GLU A 154 19.40 11.47 9.33
CA GLU A 154 20.55 12.39 9.40
C GLU A 154 20.82 12.90 10.82
N ILE A 155 19.78 12.97 11.68
CA ILE A 155 19.86 13.65 12.97
C ILE A 155 19.84 12.67 14.16
N ASP A 156 18.91 11.70 14.17
CA ASP A 156 18.55 10.96 15.39
C ASP A 156 18.40 9.44 15.21
N LEU A 157 18.58 8.90 14.01
CA LEU A 157 18.32 7.49 13.77
C LEU A 157 19.50 6.61 14.15
N THR A 158 19.31 5.80 15.19
CA THR A 158 20.20 4.69 15.50
C THR A 158 19.55 3.39 15.04
N VAL A 159 20.13 2.75 14.04
CA VAL A 159 19.69 1.43 13.57
C VAL A 159 20.45 0.37 14.33
N SER A 160 19.74 -0.54 15.00
CA SER A 160 20.37 -1.75 15.54
C SER A 160 20.52 -2.78 14.41
N PRO A 161 21.74 -3.20 14.05
CA PRO A 161 21.96 -4.17 13.00
C PRO A 161 21.71 -5.63 13.46
N LEU A 162 21.23 -5.82 14.69
CA LEU A 162 21.06 -7.16 15.24
C LEU A 162 19.62 -7.65 15.01
N TYR A 163 19.50 -8.77 14.33
CA TYR A 163 18.30 -9.56 14.24
C TYR A 163 18.58 -11.00 14.64
N ASN A 164 17.79 -11.53 15.55
CA ASN A 164 17.88 -12.92 15.99
C ASN A 164 16.83 -13.75 15.26
N LEU A 165 17.27 -14.60 14.34
CA LEU A 165 16.41 -15.62 13.75
C LEU A 165 15.87 -16.56 14.84
N PRO A 166 14.62 -17.02 14.75
CA PRO A 166 14.05 -17.95 15.71
C PRO A 166 14.85 -19.25 15.73
N LYS A 167 14.93 -19.89 16.90
CA LYS A 167 15.65 -21.18 17.00
C LYS A 167 14.94 -22.31 16.26
N VAL A 168 13.62 -22.23 16.15
CA VAL A 168 12.75 -23.22 15.51
C VAL A 168 11.65 -22.47 14.78
N ILE A 169 11.33 -22.92 13.58
CA ILE A 169 10.13 -22.46 12.84
C ILE A 169 9.14 -23.60 12.74
N THR A 170 7.84 -23.27 12.70
CA THR A 170 6.76 -24.23 12.49
C THR A 170 5.86 -23.74 11.37
N PRO A 171 6.27 -23.93 10.11
CA PRO A 171 5.47 -23.46 8.98
C PRO A 171 4.17 -24.26 8.85
N ALA A 172 3.08 -23.61 8.44
CA ALA A 172 1.79 -24.24 8.19
C ALA A 172 1.87 -25.28 7.05
N LYS A 173 2.71 -24.98 6.05
CA LYS A 173 3.12 -25.92 5.00
C LYS A 173 4.64 -25.94 5.00
N ALA A 174 5.22 -27.10 5.10
CA ALA A 174 6.67 -27.29 5.09
C ALA A 174 7.16 -27.78 3.73
N THR A 175 8.34 -27.34 3.33
CA THR A 175 9.04 -27.91 2.18
C THR A 175 9.57 -29.31 2.52
N SER A 176 9.87 -30.14 1.50
CA SER A 176 10.89 -31.17 1.65
C SER A 176 12.24 -30.49 1.90
N SER A 177 13.18 -31.23 2.52
CA SER A 177 14.52 -30.71 2.81
C SER A 177 15.22 -30.23 1.53
N ILE A 178 15.66 -28.97 1.55
CA ILE A 178 16.44 -28.36 0.48
C ILE A 178 17.85 -28.12 1.01
N PRO A 179 18.90 -28.38 0.22
CA PRO A 179 20.29 -28.25 0.68
C PRO A 179 20.56 -26.81 1.21
N LYS A 180 21.39 -26.74 2.25
CA LYS A 180 21.81 -25.50 2.92
C LYS A 180 20.67 -24.63 3.50
N SER A 181 19.45 -25.16 3.61
CA SER A 181 18.40 -24.52 4.40
C SER A 181 18.87 -24.35 5.84
N LEU A 182 18.54 -23.20 6.46
CA LEU A 182 18.86 -22.92 7.86
C LEU A 182 18.06 -23.83 8.80
N TYR A 183 16.84 -24.18 8.43
CA TYR A 183 15.95 -25.06 9.17
C TYR A 183 15.78 -26.39 8.43
N GLU A 184 15.38 -27.41 9.16
CA GLU A 184 15.13 -28.74 8.59
C GLU A 184 14.09 -28.71 7.46
N ALA A 185 13.09 -27.81 7.59
CA ALA A 185 12.13 -27.51 6.54
C ALA A 185 11.78 -26.02 6.57
N GLU A 186 11.63 -25.42 5.40
CA GLU A 186 11.22 -24.03 5.22
C GLU A 186 9.72 -23.93 4.95
N ALA A 187 9.17 -22.72 5.00
CA ALA A 187 7.78 -22.47 4.62
C ALA A 187 7.56 -22.72 3.11
N ASN A 188 6.52 -23.47 2.78
CA ASN A 188 6.18 -23.85 1.41
C ASN A 188 4.96 -23.04 0.92
N ASP A 189 5.01 -21.72 1.08
CA ASP A 189 4.10 -20.74 0.49
C ASP A 189 4.71 -20.04 -0.73
N MET A 190 5.84 -20.55 -1.20
CA MET A 190 6.59 -20.03 -2.33
C MET A 190 5.85 -20.24 -3.65
N ASN A 191 5.84 -19.19 -4.49
CA ASN A 191 5.45 -19.31 -5.88
C ASN A 191 6.54 -20.02 -6.71
N ASN A 192 6.25 -20.30 -8.00
CA ASN A 192 7.18 -21.05 -8.86
C ASN A 192 8.53 -20.33 -9.05
N PHE A 193 8.56 -19.01 -9.06
CA PHE A 193 9.78 -18.25 -9.23
C PHE A 193 10.62 -18.26 -7.96
N GLU A 194 10.01 -18.02 -6.80
CA GLU A 194 10.66 -18.14 -5.49
C GLU A 194 11.23 -19.55 -5.27
N TRP A 195 10.48 -20.57 -5.66
CA TRP A 195 10.96 -21.97 -5.58
C TRP A 195 12.19 -22.21 -6.45
N THR A 196 12.20 -21.67 -7.66
CA THR A 196 13.37 -21.73 -8.56
C THR A 196 14.57 -21.01 -7.94
N MET A 197 14.35 -19.83 -7.35
CA MET A 197 15.40 -19.07 -6.68
C MET A 197 15.95 -19.78 -5.46
N ALA A 198 15.09 -20.38 -4.61
CA ALA A 198 15.53 -21.17 -3.46
C ALA A 198 16.48 -22.30 -3.86
N ASN A 199 16.12 -23.04 -4.92
CA ASN A 199 16.97 -24.11 -5.45
C ASN A 199 18.29 -23.58 -6.05
N ALA A 200 18.25 -22.45 -6.76
CA ALA A 200 19.44 -21.80 -7.29
C ALA A 200 20.39 -21.37 -6.16
N ILE A 201 19.87 -20.69 -5.13
CA ILE A 201 20.61 -20.26 -3.94
C ILE A 201 21.24 -21.48 -3.25
N ALA A 202 20.49 -22.56 -3.07
CA ALA A 202 20.95 -23.78 -2.44
C ALA A 202 22.14 -24.44 -3.17
N GLN A 203 22.25 -24.25 -4.49
CA GLN A 203 23.34 -24.81 -5.32
C GLN A 203 24.60 -23.92 -5.36
N MET A 204 24.51 -22.64 -4.99
CA MET A 204 25.66 -21.73 -5.03
C MET A 204 26.73 -22.12 -4.04
N ASP A 205 27.97 -22.32 -4.49
CA ASP A 205 29.10 -22.77 -3.65
C ASP A 205 29.44 -21.82 -2.51
N ASN A 206 29.25 -20.51 -2.71
CA ASN A 206 29.55 -19.49 -1.72
C ASN A 206 28.47 -19.33 -0.64
N VAL A 207 27.32 -19.98 -0.78
CA VAL A 207 26.24 -19.96 0.23
C VAL A 207 26.55 -20.95 1.35
N LYS A 208 26.48 -20.44 2.59
CA LYS A 208 26.61 -21.24 3.82
C LYS A 208 25.26 -21.79 4.26
N TRP A 209 24.25 -20.93 4.31
CA TRP A 209 22.85 -21.28 4.57
C TRP A 209 21.91 -20.22 3.98
N TRP A 210 20.66 -20.59 3.81
CA TRP A 210 19.57 -19.69 3.41
C TRP A 210 18.32 -19.98 4.22
N HIS A 211 17.42 -19.00 4.29
CA HIS A 211 16.13 -19.06 4.98
C HIS A 211 15.06 -18.33 4.16
N ARG A 212 13.88 -18.94 4.04
CA ARG A 212 12.68 -18.31 3.47
C ARG A 212 12.08 -17.37 4.52
N ASN A 213 12.11 -16.10 4.27
CA ASN A 213 11.53 -15.10 5.13
C ASN A 213 10.04 -14.93 4.82
N ILE A 214 9.18 -15.03 5.85
CA ILE A 214 7.73 -14.91 5.66
C ILE A 214 7.30 -13.47 5.84
N ASP A 215 6.68 -12.90 4.77
CA ASP A 215 6.15 -11.53 4.78
C ASP A 215 5.27 -11.28 6.02
N ARG A 216 5.46 -10.12 6.64
CA ARG A 216 4.74 -9.62 7.84
C ARG A 216 4.79 -10.49 9.10
N LYS A 217 5.54 -11.58 9.11
CA LYS A 217 5.66 -12.48 10.26
C LYS A 217 7.08 -12.56 10.82
N GLU A 218 8.08 -12.34 9.96
CA GLU A 218 9.47 -12.54 10.33
C GLU A 218 10.29 -11.27 10.12
N PHE A 219 11.47 -11.39 9.56
CA PHE A 219 12.37 -10.27 9.37
C PHE A 219 11.82 -9.24 8.39
N PHE A 220 12.01 -7.98 8.69
CA PHE A 220 11.82 -6.88 7.77
C PHE A 220 12.82 -5.76 8.02
N ILE A 221 13.12 -5.02 6.96
CA ILE A 221 13.85 -3.78 7.07
C ILE A 221 12.84 -2.70 7.45
N ASN A 222 12.99 -2.17 8.65
CA ASN A 222 12.12 -1.14 9.16
C ASN A 222 12.55 0.23 8.61
N GLY A 223 11.64 0.91 7.95
CA GLY A 223 11.86 2.21 7.32
C GLY A 223 10.56 3.00 7.17
N PHE A 224 10.54 4.00 6.31
CA PHE A 224 9.31 4.71 5.96
C PHE A 224 8.30 3.78 5.26
N ILE A 225 8.80 2.77 4.56
CA ILE A 225 8.06 1.60 4.10
C ILE A 225 8.82 0.38 4.62
N ASN A 226 8.12 -0.55 5.28
CA ASN A 226 8.73 -1.80 5.69
C ASN A 226 8.98 -2.65 4.45
N HIS A 227 10.21 -3.15 4.32
CA HIS A 227 10.61 -4.02 3.24
C HIS A 227 10.82 -5.44 3.78
N TYR A 228 10.18 -6.41 3.17
CA TYR A 228 10.20 -7.83 3.56
C TYR A 228 10.92 -8.62 2.45
N PRO A 229 12.23 -8.87 2.58
CA PRO A 229 12.93 -9.68 1.59
C PRO A 229 12.39 -11.11 1.59
N ASP A 230 12.37 -11.75 0.43
CA ASP A 230 11.89 -13.12 0.30
C ASP A 230 12.86 -14.15 0.93
N PHE A 231 14.16 -13.89 0.81
CA PHE A 231 15.17 -14.79 1.36
C PHE A 231 16.24 -14.02 2.14
N ILE A 232 16.71 -14.66 3.21
CA ILE A 232 17.91 -14.26 3.94
C ILE A 232 18.97 -15.31 3.66
N VAL A 233 20.12 -14.88 3.15
CA VAL A 233 21.20 -15.78 2.72
C VAL A 233 22.48 -15.42 3.44
N MET A 234 23.12 -16.39 4.07
CA MET A 234 24.45 -16.25 4.66
C MET A 234 25.50 -16.83 3.70
N THR A 235 26.50 -16.02 3.38
CA THR A 235 27.65 -16.51 2.61
C THR A 235 28.68 -17.18 3.51
N LYS A 236 29.58 -17.98 2.91
CA LYS A 236 30.72 -18.61 3.62
C LYS A 236 31.70 -17.56 4.16
N THR A 237 31.71 -16.35 3.58
CA THR A 237 32.51 -15.20 4.06
C THR A 237 31.86 -14.42 5.18
N GLY A 238 30.68 -14.84 5.67
CA GLY A 238 29.97 -14.21 6.77
C GLY A 238 29.11 -13.00 6.36
N ARG A 239 28.90 -12.75 5.07
CA ARG A 239 27.99 -11.70 4.60
C ARG A 239 26.55 -12.22 4.61
N ILE A 240 25.64 -11.37 5.07
CA ILE A 240 24.20 -11.59 4.95
C ILE A 240 23.70 -10.84 3.72
N LEU A 241 23.00 -11.56 2.86
CA LEU A 241 22.32 -11.03 1.69
C LEU A 241 20.82 -11.14 1.91
N MET A 242 20.10 -10.12 1.51
CA MET A 242 18.65 -10.09 1.45
C MET A 242 18.28 -10.16 -0.02
N VAL A 243 17.48 -11.13 -0.38
CA VAL A 243 17.11 -11.41 -1.77
C VAL A 243 15.61 -11.21 -1.92
N GLU A 244 15.24 -10.44 -2.93
CA GLU A 244 13.89 -10.17 -3.37
C GLU A 244 13.69 -10.80 -4.74
N THR A 245 12.49 -11.35 -5.00
CA THR A 245 12.20 -12.07 -6.26
C THR A 245 11.04 -11.49 -7.04
#